data_0e08037600ebb77077b69ef41b6a7df7
#
_entry.id   0e08037600ebb77077b69ef41b6a7df7
#
_cell.length_a   1.000
_cell.length_b   1.000
_cell.length_c   1.000
_cell.angle_alpha   90.00
_cell.angle_beta   90.00
_cell.angle_gamma   90.00
#
_symmetry.space_group_name_H-M   'P 1'
#
loop_
_entity.id
_entity.type
_entity.pdbx_description
1 polymer ?
#
loop_
_entity_poly.entity_id
_entity_poly.type
_entity_poly.pdbx_seq_one_letter_code
_entity_poly.pdbx_strand_id
1 'polypeptide(L)'
;MDAVAAVKTAAQRAKVSYGAIGRMLGHANNYISRMANKNSVPKADTLANMLWVCGYKLVAVPQDNVPEDAIVIDAPANNSE
;
A
#
# COMPACT_ATOMS: atom_id res chain seq x y z
N MET A 1 -7.50 -5.43 4.11
CA MET A 1 -6.46 -4.70 4.88
C MET A 1 -6.46 -3.23 4.48
N ASP A 2 -5.91 -2.37 5.30
CA ASP A 2 -5.84 -0.96 4.94
C ASP A 2 -4.68 -0.71 3.97
N ALA A 3 -4.57 0.54 3.47
CA ALA A 3 -3.60 0.88 2.44
C ALA A 3 -2.16 0.67 2.89
N VAL A 4 -1.82 1.07 4.12
CA VAL A 4 -0.44 0.91 4.61
C VAL A 4 -0.10 -0.56 4.80
N ALA A 5 -1.03 -1.36 5.31
CA ALA A 5 -0.84 -2.81 5.43
C ALA A 5 -0.64 -3.45 4.06
N ALA A 6 -1.35 -2.96 3.05
CA ALA A 6 -1.17 -3.46 1.69
C ALA A 6 0.24 -3.18 1.16
N VAL A 7 0.77 -1.99 1.42
CA VAL A 7 2.14 -1.65 1.03
C VAL A 7 3.14 -2.56 1.74
N LYS A 8 2.94 -2.78 3.04
CA LYS A 8 3.82 -3.67 3.80
C LYS A 8 3.79 -5.09 3.25
N THR A 9 2.61 -5.59 2.92
CA THR A 9 2.45 -6.93 2.33
C THR A 9 3.17 -7.01 0.99
N ALA A 10 2.99 -6.02 0.12
CA ALA A 10 3.66 -5.98 -1.17
C ALA A 10 5.17 -5.95 -1.01
N ALA A 11 5.68 -5.15 -0.07
CA ALA A 11 7.09 -5.05 0.20
C ALA A 11 7.67 -6.39 0.67
N GLN A 12 6.95 -7.07 1.57
CA GLN A 12 7.38 -8.38 2.07
C GLN A 12 7.44 -9.41 0.94
N ARG A 13 6.43 -9.45 0.09
CA ARG A 13 6.39 -10.37 -1.05
C ARG A 13 7.51 -10.09 -2.04
N ALA A 14 7.82 -8.81 -2.26
CA ALA A 14 8.85 -8.37 -3.19
C ALA A 14 10.25 -8.37 -2.57
N LYS A 15 10.35 -8.57 -1.26
CA LYS A 15 11.61 -8.50 -0.51
C LYS A 15 12.26 -7.12 -0.62
N VAL A 16 11.43 -6.09 -0.58
CA VAL A 16 11.87 -4.70 -0.58
C VAL A 16 11.72 -4.17 0.84
N SER A 17 12.76 -3.54 1.37
CA SER A 17 12.69 -2.98 2.73
C SER A 17 11.80 -1.75 2.75
N TYR A 18 11.15 -1.52 3.89
CA TYR A 18 10.31 -0.34 4.05
C TYR A 18 11.12 0.95 3.91
N GLY A 19 12.36 0.93 4.42
CA GLY A 19 13.25 2.08 4.26
C GLY A 19 13.56 2.39 2.81
N ALA A 20 13.74 1.36 1.99
CA ALA A 20 14.02 1.55 0.57
C ALA A 20 12.85 2.23 -0.14
N ILE A 21 11.61 1.87 0.22
CA ILE A 21 10.43 2.52 -0.37
C ILE A 21 10.46 4.02 -0.08
N GLY A 22 10.69 4.39 1.17
CA GLY A 22 10.75 5.79 1.55
C GLY A 22 11.83 6.55 0.78
N ARG A 23 13.04 5.99 0.73
CA ARG A 23 14.17 6.63 0.06
C ARG A 23 13.91 6.80 -1.44
N MET A 24 13.36 5.79 -2.09
CA MET A 24 13.11 5.84 -3.53
C MET A 24 12.05 6.88 -3.90
N LEU A 25 11.19 7.22 -2.95
CA LEU A 25 10.16 8.24 -3.16
C LEU A 25 10.57 9.62 -2.61
N GLY A 26 11.83 9.76 -2.19
CA GLY A 26 12.34 11.05 -1.70
C GLY A 26 11.98 11.35 -0.26
N HIS A 27 11.66 10.33 0.53
CA HIS A 27 11.31 10.47 1.95
C HIS A 27 12.36 9.84 2.85
N ALA A 28 12.19 9.99 4.16
CA ALA A 28 13.08 9.39 5.14
C ALA A 28 12.90 7.88 5.20
N ASN A 29 13.89 7.17 5.76
CA ASN A 29 13.85 5.71 5.90
C ASN A 29 12.63 5.22 6.70
N ASN A 30 12.15 6.03 7.64
CA ASN A 30 11.06 5.64 8.53
C ASN A 30 9.69 6.11 8.02
N TYR A 31 9.60 6.49 6.75
CA TYR A 31 8.38 7.05 6.17
C TYR A 31 7.18 6.10 6.33
N ILE A 32 7.36 4.83 5.95
CA ILE A 32 6.27 3.84 6.04
C ILE A 32 5.90 3.57 7.50
N SER A 33 6.89 3.41 8.37
CA SER A 33 6.64 3.16 9.79
C SER A 33 5.91 4.32 10.46
N ARG A 34 6.30 5.54 10.15
CA ARG A 34 5.63 6.73 10.69
C ARG A 34 4.18 6.82 10.21
N MET A 35 3.95 6.51 8.94
CA MET A 35 2.60 6.51 8.39
C MET A 35 1.72 5.50 9.12
N ALA A 36 2.24 4.30 9.36
CA ALA A 36 1.52 3.26 10.09
C ALA A 36 1.23 3.69 11.53
N ASN A 37 2.21 4.27 12.20
CA ASN A 37 2.07 4.68 13.61
C ASN A 37 1.05 5.81 13.79
N LYS A 38 0.90 6.66 12.78
CA LYS A 38 -0.03 7.78 12.83
C LYS A 38 -1.41 7.43 12.28
N ASN A 39 -1.60 6.20 11.84
CA ASN A 39 -2.82 5.78 11.16
C ASN A 39 -3.14 6.67 9.95
N SER A 40 -2.10 7.16 9.30
CA SER A 40 -2.27 8.00 8.11
C SER A 40 -2.72 7.17 6.93
N VAL A 41 -3.58 7.76 6.11
CA VAL A 41 -4.05 7.11 4.88
C VAL A 41 -3.42 7.84 3.71
N PRO A 42 -2.59 7.17 2.90
CA PRO A 42 -1.98 7.83 1.76
C PRO A 42 -3.01 8.13 0.69
N LYS A 43 -2.77 9.21 -0.07
CA LYS A 43 -3.57 9.49 -1.25
C LYS A 43 -3.34 8.40 -2.29
N ALA A 44 -4.29 8.25 -3.21
CA ALA A 44 -4.24 7.18 -4.21
C ALA A 44 -2.97 7.22 -5.05
N ASP A 45 -2.52 8.40 -5.45
CA ASP A 45 -1.30 8.53 -6.24
C ASP A 45 -0.06 8.16 -5.44
N THR A 46 0.00 8.54 -4.17
CA THR A 46 1.10 8.15 -3.29
C THR A 46 1.10 6.64 -3.09
N LEU A 47 -0.07 6.06 -2.84
CA LEU A 47 -0.22 4.62 -2.68
C LEU A 47 0.24 3.89 -3.93
N ALA A 48 -0.17 4.37 -5.10
CA ALA A 48 0.24 3.77 -6.37
C ALA A 48 1.76 3.78 -6.53
N ASN A 49 2.41 4.89 -6.15
CA ASN A 49 3.86 4.99 -6.23
C ASN A 49 4.57 4.02 -5.28
N MET A 50 4.06 3.89 -4.06
CA MET A 50 4.64 2.96 -3.09
C MET A 50 4.53 1.52 -3.58
N LEU A 51 3.38 1.15 -4.13
CA LEU A 51 3.18 -0.18 -4.68
C LEU A 51 4.06 -0.42 -5.91
N TRP A 52 4.23 0.60 -6.73
CA TRP A 52 5.09 0.51 -7.91
C TRP A 52 6.53 0.15 -7.55
N VAL A 53 7.06 0.75 -6.48
CA VAL A 53 8.40 0.43 -6.00
C VAL A 53 8.52 -1.05 -5.65
N CYS A 54 7.44 -1.66 -5.19
CA CYS A 54 7.39 -3.08 -4.84
C CYS A 54 7.10 -3.98 -6.04
N GLY A 55 6.98 -3.42 -7.23
CA GLY A 55 6.66 -4.20 -8.42
C GLY A 55 5.17 -4.48 -8.58
N TYR A 56 4.33 -3.74 -7.88
CA TYR A 56 2.88 -3.89 -7.96
C TYR A 56 2.27 -2.69 -8.66
N LYS A 57 1.05 -2.87 -9.14
CA LYS A 57 0.28 -1.81 -9.79
C LYS A 57 -1.06 -1.69 -9.08
N LEU A 58 -1.45 -0.46 -8.76
CA LEU A 58 -2.76 -0.22 -8.18
C LEU A 58 -3.80 -0.20 -9.29
N VAL A 59 -4.80 -1.05 -9.18
CA VAL A 59 -5.86 -1.18 -10.20
C VAL A 59 -7.21 -1.29 -9.51
N ALA A 60 -8.26 -1.01 -10.26
CA ALA A 60 -9.63 -1.26 -9.83
C ALA A 60 -10.18 -2.43 -10.63
N VAL A 61 -10.78 -3.39 -9.95
CA VAL A 61 -11.36 -4.57 -10.59
C VAL A 61 -12.78 -4.77 -10.10
N PRO A 62 -13.65 -5.44 -10.88
CA PRO A 62 -14.99 -5.78 -10.40
C PRO A 62 -14.90 -6.63 -9.13
N GLN A 63 -15.86 -6.41 -8.21
CA GLN A 63 -15.84 -7.08 -6.91
C GLN A 63 -15.88 -8.60 -7.01
N ASP A 64 -16.56 -9.11 -8.01
CA ASP A 64 -16.74 -10.55 -8.20
C ASP A 64 -15.66 -11.19 -9.06
N ASN A 65 -14.61 -10.43 -9.37
CA ASN A 65 -13.60 -10.86 -10.33
C ASN A 65 -12.19 -10.51 -9.84
N VAL A 66 -11.96 -10.67 -8.54
CA VAL A 66 -10.68 -10.34 -7.90
C VAL A 66 -9.75 -11.54 -8.02
N PRO A 67 -8.54 -11.36 -8.59
CA PRO A 67 -7.57 -12.46 -8.64
C PRO A 67 -7.18 -12.95 -7.25
N GLU A 68 -6.87 -14.24 -7.14
CA GLU A 68 -6.53 -14.84 -5.84
C GLU A 68 -5.29 -14.25 -5.21
N ASP A 69 -4.31 -13.86 -6.02
CA ASP A 69 -3.05 -13.32 -5.53
C ASP A 69 -3.09 -11.81 -5.34
N ALA A 70 -4.24 -11.18 -5.54
CA ALA A 70 -4.39 -9.74 -5.35
C ALA A 70 -4.27 -9.37 -3.88
N ILE A 71 -3.68 -8.20 -3.64
CA ILE A 71 -3.71 -7.59 -2.31
C ILE A 71 -4.92 -6.67 -2.28
N VAL A 72 -5.90 -7.01 -1.44
CA VAL A 72 -7.17 -6.29 -1.41
C VAL A 72 -7.10 -5.19 -0.36
N ILE A 73 -7.36 -3.96 -0.79
CA ILE A 73 -7.40 -2.81 0.09
C ILE A 73 -8.87 -2.52 0.39
N ASP A 74 -9.24 -2.64 1.66
CA ASP A 74 -10.62 -2.46 2.07
C ASP A 74 -11.01 -0.99 2.07
N ALA A 75 -12.23 -0.72 1.67
CA ALA A 75 -12.77 0.63 1.64
C ALA A 75 -13.35 0.95 3.02
N PRO A 76 -12.69 1.80 3.82
CA PRO A 76 -13.18 2.08 5.18
C PRO A 76 -14.54 2.76 5.19
N ALA A 77 -14.87 3.48 4.14
CA ALA A 77 -16.16 4.17 4.07
C ALA A 77 -17.35 3.21 4.07
N ASN A 78 -17.15 1.97 3.63
CA ASN A 78 -18.23 0.98 3.62
C ASN A 78 -18.70 0.63 5.02
N ASN A 79 -17.85 0.84 6.00
CA ASN A 79 -18.16 0.46 7.38
C ASN A 79 -19.13 1.43 8.04
N SER A 80 -19.30 2.59 7.47
CA SER A 80 -20.19 3.62 8.03
C SER A 80 -21.63 3.49 7.54
N GLU A 81 -21.85 2.61 6.60
CA GLU A 81 -23.19 2.36 6.08
C GLU A 81 -23.96 1.32 6.92
#